data_367e8d5336ed138464e0b528178bc6ec
#
_entry.id   367e8d5336ed138464e0b528178bc6ec
#
_cell.length_a   1.000
_cell.length_b   1.000
_cell.length_c   1.000
_cell.angle_alpha   90.00
_cell.angle_beta   90.00
_cell.angle_gamma   90.00
#
_symmetry.space_group_name_H-M   'P 1'
#
loop_
_entity.id
_entity.type
_entity.pdbx_description
1 polymer ?
#
loop_
_entity_poly.entity_id
_entity_poly.type
_entity_poly.pdbx_seq_one_letter_code
_entity_poly.pdbx_strand_id
1 'polypeptide(L)'
;MARVKPPFAATKKGIVVNLGSDERELLRRLLGEVGELLTSAPIGDPKLARLFPPAYFNNDESETEYQRLMRDELVASRLSSIATVDEFLVDDQLKTVTFAQLDAFCAALNSVRLVLGTLLAVGEIDDYLDADDPRHDELALYNFLSWLLDAAITAISHNHAAS
;
A
#
# COMPACT_ATOMS: atom_id res chain seq x y z
N MET A 1 21.47 12.61 21.06
CA MET A 1 20.31 11.89 20.47
C MET A 1 20.63 11.46 19.06
N ALA A 2 20.51 10.18 18.79
CA ALA A 2 20.65 9.70 17.43
C ALA A 2 19.51 10.25 16.57
N ARG A 3 19.84 10.86 15.44
CA ARG A 3 18.85 11.34 14.47
C ARG A 3 18.14 10.13 13.88
N VAL A 4 16.83 10.07 14.02
CA VAL A 4 16.04 9.02 13.37
C VAL A 4 16.14 9.23 11.86
N LYS A 5 16.66 8.22 11.15
CA LYS A 5 16.76 8.28 9.68
C LYS A 5 15.37 8.14 9.07
N PRO A 6 15.03 8.93 8.03
CA PRO A 6 13.79 8.72 7.32
C PRO A 6 13.77 7.32 6.68
N PRO A 7 12.59 6.68 6.54
CA PRO A 7 12.51 5.35 5.96
C PRO A 7 13.00 5.28 4.51
N PHE A 8 12.89 6.38 3.77
CA PHE A 8 13.39 6.51 2.40
C PHE A 8 14.10 7.84 2.26
N ALA A 9 15.30 7.81 1.70
CA ALA A 9 16.10 9.00 1.50
C ALA A 9 16.64 9.05 0.06
N ALA A 10 16.28 10.10 -0.67
CA ALA A 10 16.77 10.31 -2.04
C ALA A 10 18.24 10.70 -2.00
N THR A 11 19.06 10.03 -2.82
CA THR A 11 20.48 10.31 -3.00
C THR A 11 20.81 10.36 -4.48
N LYS A 12 22.06 10.76 -4.82
CA LYS A 12 22.54 10.78 -6.20
C LYS A 12 22.60 9.38 -6.82
N LYS A 13 22.69 8.34 -6.00
CA LYS A 13 22.81 6.93 -6.44
C LYS A 13 21.48 6.18 -6.44
N GLY A 14 20.37 6.83 -6.06
CA GLY A 14 19.06 6.22 -5.93
C GLY A 14 18.46 6.52 -4.57
N ILE A 15 17.48 5.72 -4.18
CA ILE A 15 16.76 5.93 -2.94
C ILE A 15 17.24 4.91 -1.90
N VAL A 16 17.76 5.42 -0.79
CA VAL A 16 18.20 4.58 0.33
C VAL A 16 17.01 4.15 1.16
N VAL A 17 16.93 2.86 1.46
CA VAL A 17 15.86 2.26 2.27
C VAL A 17 16.40 2.01 3.69
N ASN A 18 15.76 2.66 4.67
CA ASN A 18 16.11 2.55 6.09
C ASN A 18 15.02 1.79 6.87
N LEU A 19 14.58 0.66 6.33
CA LEU A 19 13.61 -0.22 6.98
C LEU A 19 14.34 -1.35 7.69
N GLY A 20 14.02 -1.58 8.96
CA GLY A 20 14.56 -2.67 9.75
C GLY A 20 13.94 -4.03 9.34
N SER A 21 14.53 -5.11 9.83
CA SER A 21 14.07 -6.47 9.51
C SER A 21 12.63 -6.73 9.95
N ASP A 22 12.25 -6.23 11.14
CA ASP A 22 10.88 -6.39 11.66
C ASP A 22 9.85 -5.66 10.80
N GLU A 23 10.18 -4.44 10.35
CA GLU A 23 9.32 -3.64 9.48
C GLU A 23 9.17 -4.31 8.11
N ARG A 24 10.26 -4.83 7.56
CA ARG A 24 10.25 -5.56 6.29
C ARG A 24 9.39 -6.81 6.37
N GLU A 25 9.51 -7.57 7.44
CA GLU A 25 8.73 -8.78 7.66
C GLU A 25 7.23 -8.46 7.80
N LEU A 26 6.88 -7.43 8.56
CA LEU A 26 5.50 -6.97 8.70
C LEU A 26 4.90 -6.59 7.34
N LEU A 27 5.62 -5.79 6.56
CA LEU A 27 5.16 -5.35 5.24
C LEU A 27 4.97 -6.53 4.29
N ARG A 28 5.90 -7.48 4.28
CA ARG A 28 5.79 -8.69 3.45
C ARG A 28 4.56 -9.50 3.81
N ARG A 29 4.28 -9.66 5.10
CA ARG A 29 3.10 -10.38 5.57
C ARG A 29 1.80 -9.69 5.11
N LEU A 30 1.71 -8.38 5.29
CA LEU A 30 0.53 -7.61 4.89
C LEU A 30 0.31 -7.66 3.38
N LEU A 31 1.37 -7.51 2.61
CA LEU A 31 1.30 -7.60 1.15
C LEU A 31 0.88 -8.99 0.68
N GLY A 32 1.37 -10.04 1.34
CA GLY A 32 0.96 -11.41 1.06
C GLY A 32 -0.52 -11.64 1.32
N GLU A 33 -1.04 -11.13 2.43
CA GLU A 33 -2.47 -11.21 2.78
C GLU A 33 -3.35 -10.51 1.74
N VAL A 34 -2.96 -9.31 1.30
CA VAL A 34 -3.69 -8.58 0.25
C VAL A 34 -3.60 -9.33 -1.09
N GLY A 35 -2.44 -9.89 -1.41
CA GLY A 35 -2.27 -10.71 -2.60
C GLY A 35 -3.19 -11.92 -2.63
N GLU A 36 -3.35 -12.60 -1.50
CA GLU A 36 -4.29 -13.72 -1.36
C GLU A 36 -5.74 -13.27 -1.55
N LEU A 37 -6.13 -12.14 -0.95
CA LEU A 37 -7.47 -11.58 -1.13
C LEU A 37 -7.75 -11.26 -2.59
N LEU A 38 -6.79 -10.63 -3.28
CA LEU A 38 -6.94 -10.30 -4.70
C LEU A 38 -7.11 -11.53 -5.59
N THR A 39 -6.48 -12.64 -5.21
CA THR A 39 -6.51 -13.88 -5.98
C THR A 39 -7.76 -14.72 -5.69
N SER A 40 -8.19 -14.79 -4.43
CA SER A 40 -9.20 -15.75 -3.98
C SER A 40 -10.56 -15.14 -3.64
N ALA A 41 -10.64 -13.84 -3.36
CA ALA A 41 -11.89 -13.21 -2.98
C ALA A 41 -12.86 -13.13 -4.16
N PRO A 42 -14.17 -13.35 -3.94
CA PRO A 42 -15.16 -13.25 -5.00
C PRO A 42 -15.32 -11.79 -5.47
N ILE A 43 -15.81 -11.65 -6.71
CA ILE A 43 -16.14 -10.34 -7.26
C ILE A 43 -17.22 -9.70 -6.37
N GLY A 44 -17.00 -8.44 -5.98
CA GLY A 44 -17.92 -7.73 -5.10
C GLY A 44 -17.66 -7.92 -3.62
N ASP A 45 -16.56 -8.57 -3.23
CA ASP A 45 -16.19 -8.69 -1.81
C ASP A 45 -16.04 -7.29 -1.22
N PRO A 46 -16.78 -6.97 -0.13
CA PRO A 46 -16.70 -5.64 0.48
C PRO A 46 -15.30 -5.22 0.94
N LYS A 47 -14.44 -6.17 1.28
CA LYS A 47 -13.05 -5.89 1.71
C LYS A 47 -12.24 -5.23 0.61
N LEU A 48 -12.57 -5.50 -0.66
CA LEU A 48 -11.86 -4.99 -1.82
C LEU A 48 -12.57 -3.81 -2.49
N ALA A 49 -13.65 -3.30 -1.91
CA ALA A 49 -14.49 -2.27 -2.52
C ALA A 49 -13.71 -1.00 -2.91
N ARG A 50 -12.78 -0.57 -2.07
CA ARG A 50 -11.98 0.64 -2.33
C ARG A 50 -10.90 0.44 -3.40
N LEU A 51 -10.54 -0.81 -3.70
CA LEU A 51 -9.58 -1.14 -4.76
C LEU A 51 -10.22 -1.14 -6.14
N PHE A 52 -11.54 -1.34 -6.20
CA PHE A 52 -12.30 -1.43 -7.44
C PHE A 52 -13.49 -0.45 -7.40
N PRO A 53 -13.21 0.88 -7.39
CA PRO A 53 -14.27 1.86 -7.30
C PRO A 53 -15.18 1.80 -8.54
N PRO A 54 -16.50 2.05 -8.37
CA PRO A 54 -17.43 2.02 -9.49
C PRO A 54 -17.15 3.17 -10.47
N ALA A 55 -17.31 2.90 -11.76
CA ALA A 55 -17.21 3.89 -12.80
C ALA A 55 -18.59 4.43 -13.21
N TYR A 56 -19.64 3.63 -13.00
CA TYR A 56 -21.02 3.96 -13.39
C TYR A 56 -21.95 3.87 -12.19
N PHE A 57 -22.44 5.01 -11.71
CA PHE A 57 -23.28 5.07 -10.50
C PHE A 57 -24.76 4.87 -10.77
N ASN A 58 -25.23 5.16 -11.99
CA ASN A 58 -26.67 5.13 -12.34
C ASN A 58 -27.00 4.10 -13.40
N ASN A 59 -26.10 3.17 -13.70
CA ASN A 59 -26.32 2.15 -14.73
C ASN A 59 -25.63 0.85 -14.31
N ASP A 60 -26.40 -0.06 -13.70
CA ASP A 60 -25.88 -1.33 -13.18
C ASP A 60 -25.32 -2.24 -14.28
N GLU A 61 -25.92 -2.21 -15.46
CA GLU A 61 -25.46 -3.01 -16.59
C GLU A 61 -24.07 -2.56 -17.07
N SER A 62 -23.88 -1.24 -17.24
CA SER A 62 -22.59 -0.67 -17.61
C SER A 62 -21.53 -0.90 -16.55
N GLU A 63 -21.89 -0.79 -15.27
CA GLU A 63 -20.97 -1.05 -14.15
C GLU A 63 -20.53 -2.52 -14.12
N THR A 64 -21.46 -3.45 -14.30
CA THR A 64 -21.15 -4.88 -14.35
C THR A 64 -20.18 -5.19 -15.49
N GLU A 65 -20.41 -4.63 -16.66
CA GLU A 65 -19.54 -4.80 -17.83
C GLU A 65 -18.15 -4.20 -17.58
N TYR A 66 -18.09 -3.00 -16.99
CA TYR A 66 -16.84 -2.34 -16.63
C TYR A 66 -16.03 -3.20 -15.66
N GLN A 67 -16.64 -3.69 -14.58
CA GLN A 67 -15.97 -4.54 -13.58
C GLN A 67 -15.47 -5.83 -14.23
N ARG A 68 -16.27 -6.44 -15.10
CA ARG A 68 -15.89 -7.66 -15.81
C ARG A 68 -14.65 -7.47 -16.68
N LEU A 69 -14.58 -6.35 -17.41
CA LEU A 69 -13.49 -6.06 -18.35
C LEU A 69 -12.20 -5.61 -17.65
N MET A 70 -12.34 -4.79 -16.60
CA MET A 70 -11.19 -4.12 -15.96
C MET A 70 -10.62 -4.86 -14.77
N ARG A 71 -11.40 -5.75 -14.14
CA ARG A 71 -10.99 -6.38 -12.89
C ARG A 71 -9.70 -7.21 -13.03
N ASP A 72 -9.63 -8.06 -14.03
CA ASP A 72 -8.47 -8.92 -14.23
C ASP A 72 -7.19 -8.11 -14.45
N GLU A 73 -7.30 -7.03 -15.22
CA GLU A 73 -6.19 -6.13 -15.47
C GLU A 73 -5.74 -5.41 -14.21
N LEU A 74 -6.69 -4.91 -13.42
CA LEU A 74 -6.39 -4.24 -12.15
C LEU A 74 -5.75 -5.21 -11.15
N VAL A 75 -6.27 -6.42 -11.04
CA VAL A 75 -5.70 -7.46 -10.16
C VAL A 75 -4.27 -7.79 -10.60
N ALA A 76 -4.05 -8.01 -11.89
CA ALA A 76 -2.72 -8.33 -12.41
C ALA A 76 -1.71 -7.20 -12.12
N SER A 77 -2.11 -5.95 -12.30
CA SER A 77 -1.28 -4.79 -12.01
C SER A 77 -0.91 -4.71 -10.53
N ARG A 78 -1.87 -4.93 -9.63
CA ARG A 78 -1.64 -4.88 -8.18
C ARG A 78 -0.75 -6.03 -7.73
N LEU A 79 -0.95 -7.22 -8.23
CA LEU A 79 -0.11 -8.38 -7.93
C LEU A 79 1.33 -8.17 -8.41
N SER A 80 1.50 -7.55 -9.59
CA SER A 80 2.82 -7.21 -10.12
C SER A 80 3.56 -6.24 -9.19
N SER A 81 2.88 -5.20 -8.70
CA SER A 81 3.47 -4.26 -7.75
C SER A 81 3.88 -4.96 -6.45
N ILE A 82 3.03 -5.83 -5.92
CA ILE A 82 3.30 -6.60 -4.71
C ILE A 82 4.54 -7.49 -4.91
N ALA A 83 4.64 -8.17 -6.04
CA ALA A 83 5.79 -9.04 -6.34
C ALA A 83 7.10 -8.24 -6.40
N THR A 84 7.09 -7.08 -7.05
CA THR A 84 8.25 -6.20 -7.13
C THR A 84 8.71 -5.76 -5.74
N VAL A 85 7.76 -5.39 -4.89
CA VAL A 85 8.06 -4.94 -3.53
C VAL A 85 8.60 -6.09 -2.68
N ASP A 86 8.01 -7.28 -2.78
CA ASP A 86 8.46 -8.43 -2.02
C ASP A 86 9.93 -8.77 -2.35
N GLU A 87 10.31 -8.66 -3.61
CA GLU A 87 11.69 -8.91 -4.04
C GLU A 87 12.71 -8.03 -3.32
N PHE A 88 12.44 -6.72 -3.18
CA PHE A 88 13.40 -5.87 -2.49
C PHE A 88 13.26 -5.89 -0.97
N LEU A 89 12.09 -6.24 -0.44
CA LEU A 89 11.91 -6.36 1.02
C LEU A 89 12.56 -7.61 1.60
N VAL A 90 12.59 -8.72 0.84
CA VAL A 90 13.16 -9.98 1.31
C VAL A 90 14.66 -9.90 1.54
N ASP A 91 15.36 -9.06 0.77
CA ASP A 91 16.80 -8.89 0.88
C ASP A 91 17.12 -7.69 1.80
N ASP A 92 17.43 -7.97 3.07
CA ASP A 92 17.78 -6.95 4.05
C ASP A 92 19.16 -6.31 3.80
N GLN A 93 19.96 -6.88 2.92
CA GLN A 93 21.23 -6.31 2.47
C GLN A 93 21.03 -5.28 1.36
N LEU A 94 19.88 -5.30 0.69
CA LEU A 94 19.55 -4.32 -0.33
C LEU A 94 19.18 -3.00 0.34
N LYS A 95 20.07 -2.02 0.24
CA LYS A 95 19.92 -0.71 0.89
C LYS A 95 19.44 0.39 -0.05
N THR A 96 19.46 0.15 -1.36
CA THR A 96 19.12 1.16 -2.37
C THR A 96 18.15 0.58 -3.38
N VAL A 97 17.10 1.33 -3.70
CA VAL A 97 16.09 0.94 -4.68
C VAL A 97 15.99 2.00 -5.78
N THR A 98 15.47 1.57 -6.91
CA THR A 98 15.20 2.47 -8.05
C THR A 98 13.87 3.22 -7.83
N PHE A 99 13.64 4.23 -8.66
CA PHE A 99 12.33 4.91 -8.70
C PHE A 99 11.20 3.97 -9.02
N ALA A 100 11.39 3.10 -10.01
CA ALA A 100 10.37 2.13 -10.41
C ALA A 100 10.00 1.22 -9.25
N GLN A 101 10.98 0.78 -8.47
CA GLN A 101 10.74 -0.04 -7.28
C GLN A 101 9.98 0.73 -6.20
N LEU A 102 10.35 1.98 -5.96
CA LEU A 102 9.67 2.80 -4.96
C LEU A 102 8.25 3.17 -5.40
N ASP A 103 8.05 3.40 -6.69
CA ASP A 103 6.72 3.64 -7.25
C ASP A 103 5.82 2.41 -7.07
N ALA A 104 6.36 1.21 -7.33
CA ALA A 104 5.67 -0.05 -7.06
C ALA A 104 5.34 -0.20 -5.56
N PHE A 105 6.25 0.23 -4.69
CA PHE A 105 6.03 0.24 -3.25
C PHE A 105 4.84 1.13 -2.89
N CYS A 106 4.75 2.33 -3.45
CA CYS A 106 3.63 3.23 -3.21
C CYS A 106 2.31 2.60 -3.64
N ALA A 107 2.26 1.98 -4.82
CA ALA A 107 1.06 1.31 -5.33
C ALA A 107 0.65 0.13 -4.44
N ALA A 108 1.61 -0.72 -4.07
CA ALA A 108 1.36 -1.88 -3.23
C ALA A 108 0.91 -1.48 -1.82
N LEU A 109 1.59 -0.51 -1.22
CA LEU A 109 1.26 -0.03 0.12
C LEU A 109 -0.11 0.64 0.17
N ASN A 110 -0.44 1.39 -0.88
CA ASN A 110 -1.78 1.99 -0.99
C ASN A 110 -2.87 0.92 -1.07
N SER A 111 -2.62 -0.21 -1.74
CA SER A 111 -3.55 -1.33 -1.77
C SER A 111 -3.81 -1.88 -0.36
N VAL A 112 -2.76 -2.06 0.44
CA VAL A 112 -2.90 -2.50 1.84
C VAL A 112 -3.72 -1.49 2.64
N ARG A 113 -3.40 -0.20 2.50
CA ARG A 113 -4.13 0.88 3.19
C ARG A 113 -5.62 0.88 2.86
N LEU A 114 -5.96 0.73 1.58
CA LEU A 114 -7.36 0.76 1.14
C LEU A 114 -8.16 -0.42 1.70
N VAL A 115 -7.56 -1.62 1.73
CA VAL A 115 -8.20 -2.79 2.33
C VAL A 115 -8.38 -2.58 3.84
N LEU A 116 -7.33 -2.18 4.53
CA LEU A 116 -7.37 -1.96 5.98
C LEU A 116 -8.32 -0.83 6.35
N GLY A 117 -8.34 0.25 5.57
CA GLY A 117 -9.26 1.38 5.74
C GLY A 117 -10.72 0.97 5.57
N THR A 118 -11.01 0.03 4.67
CA THR A 118 -12.35 -0.53 4.51
C THR A 118 -12.77 -1.33 5.74
N LEU A 119 -11.87 -2.18 6.24
CA LEU A 119 -12.12 -2.98 7.45
C LEU A 119 -12.35 -2.10 8.69
N LEU A 120 -11.66 -0.97 8.77
CA LEU A 120 -11.77 -0.02 9.87
C LEU A 120 -12.87 1.02 9.68
N ALA A 121 -13.50 1.06 8.49
CA ALA A 121 -14.48 2.09 8.10
C ALA A 121 -13.93 3.52 8.28
N VAL A 122 -12.67 3.73 7.90
CA VAL A 122 -12.01 5.04 7.96
C VAL A 122 -12.77 6.04 7.09
N GLY A 123 -13.05 7.22 7.64
CA GLY A 123 -13.85 8.25 6.99
C GLY A 123 -15.32 8.23 7.41
N GLU A 124 -15.78 7.17 8.07
CA GLU A 124 -17.15 7.05 8.61
C GLU A 124 -17.20 7.24 10.12
N ILE A 125 -16.04 7.19 10.78
CA ILE A 125 -15.88 7.36 12.22
C ILE A 125 -14.76 8.36 12.50
N ASP A 126 -14.76 8.93 13.71
CA ASP A 126 -13.68 9.79 14.15
C ASP A 126 -12.32 9.07 14.05
N ASP A 127 -11.33 9.74 13.51
CA ASP A 127 -9.98 9.21 13.34
C ASP A 127 -9.27 8.92 14.67
N TYR A 128 -9.92 9.22 15.77
CA TYR A 128 -9.38 8.99 17.11
C TYR A 128 -10.15 7.87 17.80
N LEU A 129 -9.44 6.80 18.13
CA LEU A 129 -9.97 5.69 18.93
C LEU A 129 -9.26 5.65 20.28
N ASP A 130 -10.04 5.39 21.34
CA ASP A 130 -9.48 5.17 22.67
C ASP A 130 -8.60 3.91 22.68
N ALA A 131 -7.61 3.87 23.57
CA ALA A 131 -6.69 2.74 23.71
C ALA A 131 -7.42 1.41 23.99
N ASP A 132 -8.61 1.47 24.53
CA ASP A 132 -9.44 0.29 24.84
C ASP A 132 -10.30 -0.18 23.67
N ASP A 133 -10.35 0.58 22.57
CA ASP A 133 -11.11 0.16 21.38
C ASP A 133 -10.40 -1.01 20.71
N PRO A 134 -11.15 -2.11 20.37
CA PRO A 134 -10.54 -3.28 19.71
C PRO A 134 -9.85 -2.95 18.37
N ARG A 135 -10.22 -1.84 17.73
CA ARG A 135 -9.63 -1.40 16.46
C ARG A 135 -8.42 -0.49 16.62
N HIS A 136 -8.02 -0.20 17.86
CA HIS A 136 -6.92 0.73 18.14
C HIS A 136 -5.60 0.30 17.47
N ASP A 137 -5.25 -0.98 17.55
CA ASP A 137 -4.02 -1.51 16.97
C ASP A 137 -4.05 -1.47 15.44
N GLU A 138 -5.18 -1.80 14.83
CA GLU A 138 -5.36 -1.73 13.38
C GLU A 138 -5.34 -0.28 12.89
N LEU A 139 -5.92 0.66 13.63
CA LEU A 139 -5.85 2.07 13.28
C LEU A 139 -4.41 2.59 13.39
N ALA A 140 -3.67 2.18 14.42
CA ALA A 140 -2.24 2.51 14.56
C ALA A 140 -1.44 1.98 13.38
N LEU A 141 -1.72 0.77 12.93
CA LEU A 141 -1.12 0.18 11.74
C LEU A 141 -1.47 0.98 10.48
N TYR A 142 -2.74 1.33 10.31
CA TYR A 142 -3.19 2.16 9.18
C TYR A 142 -2.44 3.49 9.14
N ASN A 143 -2.28 4.14 10.27
CA ASN A 143 -1.56 5.41 10.38
C ASN A 143 -0.06 5.25 10.08
N PHE A 144 0.54 4.15 10.52
CA PHE A 144 1.93 3.81 10.21
C PHE A 144 2.13 3.63 8.69
N LEU A 145 1.23 2.90 8.03
CA LEU A 145 1.29 2.69 6.59
C LEU A 145 1.09 4.00 5.83
N SER A 146 0.22 4.88 6.31
CA SER A 146 0.03 6.21 5.73
C SER A 146 1.28 7.07 5.84
N TRP A 147 1.96 7.00 6.98
CA TRP A 147 3.22 7.69 7.20
C TRP A 147 4.33 7.17 6.27
N LEU A 148 4.44 5.85 6.10
CA LEU A 148 5.40 5.25 5.17
C LEU A 148 5.13 5.66 3.73
N LEU A 149 3.87 5.66 3.32
CA LEU A 149 3.48 6.07 1.97
C LEU A 149 3.86 7.52 1.71
N ASP A 150 3.59 8.40 2.67
CA ASP A 150 3.95 9.82 2.61
C ASP A 150 5.47 10.00 2.46
N ALA A 151 6.25 9.23 3.23
CA ALA A 151 7.70 9.25 3.17
C ALA A 151 8.22 8.81 1.79
N ALA A 152 7.61 7.77 1.21
CA ALA A 152 7.98 7.28 -0.11
C ALA A 152 7.68 8.31 -1.19
N ILE A 153 6.50 8.92 -1.15
CA ILE A 153 6.08 9.97 -2.09
C ILE A 153 7.01 11.18 -1.98
N THR A 154 7.38 11.57 -0.77
CA THR A 154 8.31 12.68 -0.52
C THR A 154 9.67 12.39 -1.14
N ALA A 155 10.19 11.17 -0.99
CA ALA A 155 11.48 10.78 -1.56
C ALA A 155 11.45 10.83 -3.10
N ILE A 156 10.37 10.38 -3.73
CA ILE A 156 10.17 10.46 -5.18
C ILE A 156 10.16 11.92 -5.62
N SER A 157 9.40 12.77 -4.94
CA SER A 157 9.27 14.19 -5.28
C SER A 157 10.59 14.95 -5.17
N HIS A 158 11.36 14.71 -4.12
CA HIS A 158 12.66 15.35 -3.92
C HIS A 158 13.65 15.00 -5.03
N ASN A 159 13.61 13.78 -5.52
CA ASN A 159 14.52 13.38 -6.60
C ASN A 159 14.13 14.01 -7.94
N HIS A 160 12.84 14.16 -8.23
CA HIS A 160 12.39 14.87 -9.42
C HIS A 160 12.79 16.34 -9.41
N ALA A 161 12.88 16.95 -8.23
CA ALA A 161 13.32 18.35 -8.08
C ALA A 161 14.83 18.51 -8.23
N ALA A 162 15.61 17.42 -8.06
CA ALA A 162 17.07 17.43 -8.14
C ALA A 162 17.63 17.10 -9.54
N SER A 163 16.78 16.72 -10.50
CA SER A 163 17.16 16.35 -11.87
C SER A 163 17.01 17.51 -12.85
#